data_239acd8f24a210c37a3c88f66987930f
#
_entry.id   239acd8f24a210c37a3c88f66987930f
#
_cell.length_a   1.000
_cell.length_b   1.000
_cell.length_c   1.000
_cell.angle_alpha   90.00
_cell.angle_beta   90.00
_cell.angle_gamma   90.00
#
_symmetry.space_group_name_H-M   'P 1'
#
loop_
_entity.id
_entity.type
_entity.pdbx_description
1 polymer ?
#
loop_
_entity_poly.entity_id
_entity_poly.type
_entity_poly.pdbx_seq_one_letter_code
_entity_poly.pdbx_strand_id
1 'polypeptide(L)'
;VCFFSDISERKASEQRIHRLAYYDALTQLPNRTLFQDRLHTALQHAERHREWVVLMFLDLDRFKPINDSLGHAAGDRMLKDVAVRLAACVGEDDTVARMGGDEFTLLLRSSASRDAALHRAIHVGEQILASLAQAFVLEGREFFVTASIGIALGPQDGNEPSQLMKNADTAMYHAKERGKNNFQFYQAAMNASALERLELEGDLRHALEQGEFLLHYQPQFSGNGKRLTGVEALLRWQHPTRGLVAPDAFIPVLEELGLVVQVGDWVLAEACRQMSIWHHNKIRVPKVSVNLSARQFSDGDLRQRIERILIDSRIPAACLELELTESILMQDVGAALQTLTDLKNLGLCIAIDDFGTGYSSLNYLKQFPIDVLKIDRSFVDGLPQGEQDGQIARAIIAMAHSLNMSVIAEGV
;
A
#
# COMPACT_ATOMS: atom_id res chain seq x y z
N VAL A 1 -31.67 -44.93 48.14
CA VAL A 1 -32.14 -44.71 46.76
C VAL A 1 -31.19 -43.72 46.14
N CYS A 2 -30.33 -44.18 45.19
CA CYS A 2 -29.48 -43.28 44.42
C CYS A 2 -30.27 -42.79 43.20
N PHE A 3 -30.45 -41.48 43.06
CA PHE A 3 -31.00 -40.85 41.86
C PHE A 3 -29.86 -40.57 40.87
N PHE A 4 -29.86 -41.26 39.76
CA PHE A 4 -29.00 -40.91 38.63
C PHE A 4 -29.78 -39.96 37.71
N SER A 5 -29.35 -38.72 37.62
CA SER A 5 -29.86 -37.76 36.64
C SER A 5 -28.96 -37.80 35.43
N ASP A 6 -29.53 -37.94 34.25
CA ASP A 6 -28.76 -37.75 32.99
C ASP A 6 -28.40 -36.28 32.85
N ILE A 7 -27.11 -35.99 32.92
CA ILE A 7 -26.56 -34.61 32.82
C ILE A 7 -25.98 -34.32 31.45
N SER A 8 -26.18 -35.22 30.45
CA SER A 8 -25.57 -35.13 29.13
C SER A 8 -26.01 -33.88 28.37
N GLU A 9 -27.31 -33.57 28.38
CA GLU A 9 -27.85 -32.36 27.77
C GLU A 9 -27.34 -31.09 28.45
N ARG A 10 -27.26 -31.11 29.77
CA ARG A 10 -26.74 -29.96 30.53
C ARG A 10 -25.26 -29.72 30.23
N LYS A 11 -24.42 -30.77 30.22
CA LYS A 11 -23.00 -30.68 29.84
C LYS A 11 -22.82 -30.22 28.42
N ALA A 12 -23.61 -30.72 27.45
CA ALA A 12 -23.58 -30.28 26.08
C ALA A 12 -23.94 -28.79 25.93
N SER A 13 -24.97 -28.33 26.65
CA SER A 13 -25.34 -26.91 26.68
C SER A 13 -24.27 -26.05 27.34
N GLU A 14 -23.69 -26.44 28.44
CA GLU A 14 -22.58 -25.75 29.11
C GLU A 14 -21.36 -25.67 28.21
N GLN A 15 -20.99 -26.74 27.49
CA GLN A 15 -19.89 -26.76 26.50
C GLN A 15 -20.19 -25.85 25.31
N ARG A 16 -21.44 -25.82 24.85
CA ARG A 16 -21.83 -24.94 23.74
C ARG A 16 -21.75 -23.47 24.14
N ILE A 17 -22.25 -23.12 25.34
CA ILE A 17 -22.14 -21.77 25.90
C ILE A 17 -20.69 -21.37 26.05
N HIS A 18 -19.85 -22.25 26.60
CA HIS A 18 -18.40 -22.00 26.72
C HIS A 18 -17.75 -21.77 25.38
N ARG A 19 -18.04 -22.59 24.35
CA ARG A 19 -17.50 -22.38 23.00
C ARG A 19 -17.95 -21.04 22.41
N LEU A 20 -19.22 -20.69 22.53
CA LEU A 20 -19.74 -19.41 22.02
C LEU A 20 -19.14 -18.19 22.73
N ALA A 21 -18.82 -18.33 24.02
CA ALA A 21 -18.25 -17.24 24.82
C ALA A 21 -16.76 -16.98 24.53
N TYR A 22 -15.99 -18.03 24.16
CA TYR A 22 -14.54 -17.98 24.14
C TYR A 22 -13.90 -18.29 22.78
N TYR A 23 -14.65 -18.80 21.81
CA TYR A 23 -14.12 -19.17 20.49
C TYR A 23 -14.88 -18.50 19.36
N ASP A 24 -14.17 -18.18 18.28
CA ASP A 24 -14.75 -17.67 17.04
C ASP A 24 -15.57 -18.76 16.34
N ALA A 25 -16.81 -18.46 15.98
CA ALA A 25 -17.75 -19.44 15.42
C ALA A 25 -17.30 -19.96 14.03
N LEU A 26 -16.58 -19.16 13.24
CA LEU A 26 -16.14 -19.50 11.90
C LEU A 26 -14.88 -20.36 11.92
N THR A 27 -13.84 -19.90 12.59
CA THR A 27 -12.49 -20.49 12.55
C THR A 27 -12.22 -21.45 13.69
N GLN A 28 -13.04 -21.44 14.73
CA GLN A 28 -12.87 -22.21 15.97
C GLN A 28 -11.58 -21.84 16.75
N LEU A 29 -10.92 -20.77 16.39
CA LEU A 29 -9.81 -20.20 17.16
C LEU A 29 -10.35 -19.47 18.40
N PRO A 30 -9.56 -19.25 19.46
CA PRO A 30 -9.84 -18.29 20.51
C PRO A 30 -10.38 -16.97 19.93
N ASN A 31 -11.43 -16.45 20.56
CA ASN A 31 -11.94 -15.13 20.23
C ASN A 31 -11.21 -14.04 21.03
N ARG A 32 -11.61 -12.78 20.83
CA ARG A 32 -11.05 -11.61 21.53
C ARG A 32 -11.06 -11.78 23.06
N THR A 33 -12.12 -12.33 23.62
CA THR A 33 -12.28 -12.49 25.08
C THR A 33 -11.25 -13.47 25.64
N LEU A 34 -11.15 -14.66 25.05
CA LEU A 34 -10.18 -15.67 25.50
C LEU A 34 -8.74 -15.22 25.27
N PHE A 35 -8.49 -14.52 24.16
CA PHE A 35 -7.17 -13.99 23.87
C PHE A 35 -6.71 -12.95 24.90
N GLN A 36 -7.58 -12.01 25.26
CA GLN A 36 -7.27 -11.00 26.28
C GLN A 36 -6.97 -11.61 27.64
N ASP A 37 -7.71 -12.63 28.04
CA ASP A 37 -7.48 -13.37 29.30
C ASP A 37 -6.12 -14.07 29.28
N ARG A 38 -5.79 -14.76 28.20
CA ARG A 38 -4.47 -15.41 28.01
C ARG A 38 -3.33 -14.41 28.00
N LEU A 39 -3.49 -13.29 27.30
CA LEU A 39 -2.49 -12.24 27.24
C LEU A 39 -2.24 -11.62 28.61
N HIS A 40 -3.31 -11.36 29.36
CA HIS A 40 -3.21 -10.86 30.73
C HIS A 40 -2.43 -11.84 31.63
N THR A 41 -2.76 -13.12 31.56
CA THR A 41 -2.06 -14.17 32.32
C THR A 41 -0.59 -14.27 31.93
N ALA A 42 -0.30 -14.20 30.62
CA ALA A 42 1.09 -14.27 30.12
C ALA A 42 1.92 -13.06 30.55
N LEU A 43 1.36 -11.85 30.52
CA LEU A 43 2.04 -10.64 31.02
C LEU A 43 2.32 -10.69 32.50
N GLN A 44 1.37 -11.13 33.32
CA GLN A 44 1.59 -11.32 34.75
C GLN A 44 2.67 -12.37 35.05
N HIS A 45 2.72 -13.45 34.26
CA HIS A 45 3.75 -14.48 34.39
C HIS A 45 5.14 -13.90 34.03
N ALA A 46 5.21 -13.21 32.88
CA ALA A 46 6.44 -12.60 32.40
C ALA A 46 7.02 -11.56 33.39
N GLU A 47 6.17 -10.74 34.01
CA GLU A 47 6.58 -9.78 35.02
C GLU A 47 7.20 -10.47 36.25
N ARG A 48 6.58 -11.55 36.76
CA ARG A 48 7.08 -12.28 37.93
C ARG A 48 8.39 -13.01 37.68
N HIS A 49 8.59 -13.52 36.45
CA HIS A 49 9.76 -14.35 36.09
C HIS A 49 10.83 -13.58 35.30
N ARG A 50 10.59 -12.28 35.04
CA ARG A 50 11.47 -11.42 34.20
C ARG A 50 11.63 -12.00 32.79
N GLU A 51 10.57 -12.49 32.24
CA GLU A 51 10.49 -13.06 30.89
C GLU A 51 9.87 -12.06 29.90
N TRP A 52 9.90 -12.41 28.62
CA TRP A 52 9.39 -11.59 27.53
C TRP A 52 8.25 -12.29 26.81
N VAL A 53 7.20 -11.54 26.53
CA VAL A 53 6.02 -12.00 25.77
C VAL A 53 6.04 -11.33 24.41
N VAL A 54 5.73 -12.09 23.35
CA VAL A 54 5.58 -11.53 22.00
C VAL A 54 4.11 -11.53 21.64
N LEU A 55 3.61 -10.38 21.27
CA LEU A 55 2.28 -10.20 20.67
C LEU A 55 2.45 -9.84 19.20
N MET A 56 1.77 -10.57 18.32
CA MET A 56 1.64 -10.23 16.90
C MET A 56 0.21 -9.88 16.59
N PHE A 57 -0.03 -8.78 15.89
CA PHE A 57 -1.32 -8.40 15.33
C PHE A 57 -1.22 -8.49 13.81
N LEU A 58 -2.13 -9.20 13.17
CA LEU A 58 -2.09 -9.54 11.76
C LEU A 58 -3.40 -9.17 11.09
N ASP A 59 -3.31 -8.60 9.88
CA ASP A 59 -4.43 -8.28 9.01
C ASP A 59 -4.14 -8.80 7.59
N LEU A 60 -5.14 -9.38 6.94
CA LEU A 60 -5.01 -9.92 5.59
C LEU A 60 -5.09 -8.80 4.55
N ASP A 61 -4.03 -8.64 3.79
CA ASP A 61 -3.97 -7.62 2.76
C ASP A 61 -4.97 -7.90 1.63
N ARG A 62 -5.78 -6.88 1.28
CA ARG A 62 -6.75 -6.95 0.17
C ARG A 62 -7.80 -8.06 0.32
N PHE A 63 -8.18 -8.44 1.54
CA PHE A 63 -9.23 -9.46 1.76
C PHE A 63 -10.61 -8.99 1.30
N LYS A 64 -10.94 -7.70 1.46
CA LYS A 64 -12.23 -7.13 1.06
C LYS A 64 -12.56 -7.36 -0.42
N PRO A 65 -11.67 -7.09 -1.41
CA PRO A 65 -11.91 -7.40 -2.82
C PRO A 65 -12.29 -8.86 -3.10
N ILE A 66 -11.79 -9.82 -2.30
CA ILE A 66 -12.14 -11.24 -2.46
C ILE A 66 -13.60 -11.46 -2.07
N ASN A 67 -14.03 -10.89 -0.94
CA ASN A 67 -15.43 -10.93 -0.54
C ASN A 67 -16.35 -10.27 -1.58
N ASP A 68 -15.94 -9.11 -2.08
CA ASP A 68 -16.73 -8.34 -3.06
C ASP A 68 -16.86 -9.07 -4.39
N SER A 69 -15.83 -9.84 -4.80
CA SER A 69 -15.80 -10.56 -6.09
C SER A 69 -16.38 -11.97 -6.04
N LEU A 70 -16.15 -12.73 -4.96
CA LEU A 70 -16.52 -14.15 -4.83
C LEU A 70 -17.63 -14.41 -3.81
N GLY A 71 -18.07 -13.36 -3.10
CA GLY A 71 -19.05 -13.46 -2.04
C GLY A 71 -18.47 -13.94 -0.69
N HIS A 72 -19.21 -13.67 0.39
CA HIS A 72 -18.80 -13.97 1.75
C HIS A 72 -18.50 -15.45 2.03
N ALA A 73 -19.18 -16.37 1.34
CA ALA A 73 -18.94 -17.80 1.52
C ALA A 73 -17.52 -18.24 1.08
N ALA A 74 -16.95 -17.60 0.07
CA ALA A 74 -15.58 -17.84 -0.36
C ALA A 74 -14.57 -17.23 0.63
N GLY A 75 -14.84 -16.00 1.10
CA GLY A 75 -14.05 -15.36 2.15
C GLY A 75 -14.04 -16.15 3.46
N ASP A 76 -15.17 -16.71 3.87
CA ASP A 76 -15.27 -17.56 5.05
C ASP A 76 -14.41 -18.83 4.92
N ARG A 77 -14.36 -19.44 3.74
CA ARG A 77 -13.46 -20.58 3.48
C ARG A 77 -12.00 -20.16 3.59
N MET A 78 -11.62 -19.04 2.96
CA MET A 78 -10.26 -18.50 3.06
C MET A 78 -9.85 -18.23 4.50
N LEU A 79 -10.72 -17.61 5.31
CA LEU A 79 -10.44 -17.35 6.73
C LEU A 79 -10.20 -18.64 7.55
N LYS A 80 -10.90 -19.73 7.22
CA LYS A 80 -10.65 -21.03 7.83
C LYS A 80 -9.29 -21.59 7.43
N ASP A 81 -8.92 -21.48 6.16
CA ASP A 81 -7.64 -21.96 5.67
C ASP A 81 -6.48 -21.12 6.25
N VAL A 82 -6.65 -19.80 6.36
CA VAL A 82 -5.72 -18.90 7.06
C VAL A 82 -5.54 -19.33 8.51
N ALA A 83 -6.63 -19.60 9.24
CA ALA A 83 -6.58 -20.05 10.63
C ALA A 83 -5.76 -21.34 10.80
N VAL A 84 -5.93 -22.31 9.89
CA VAL A 84 -5.15 -23.54 9.87
C VAL A 84 -3.67 -23.28 9.59
N ARG A 85 -3.36 -22.43 8.62
CA ARG A 85 -1.97 -22.08 8.28
C ARG A 85 -1.27 -21.34 9.43
N LEU A 86 -1.96 -20.38 10.06
CA LEU A 86 -1.42 -19.66 11.21
C LEU A 86 -1.15 -20.59 12.40
N ALA A 87 -2.08 -21.52 12.69
CA ALA A 87 -1.91 -22.49 13.76
C ALA A 87 -0.72 -23.45 13.51
N ALA A 88 -0.41 -23.74 12.26
CA ALA A 88 0.74 -24.56 11.89
C ALA A 88 2.10 -23.84 12.02
N CYS A 89 2.10 -22.48 12.07
CA CYS A 89 3.32 -21.68 12.21
C CYS A 89 3.76 -21.50 13.67
N VAL A 90 2.97 -21.95 14.64
CA VAL A 90 3.21 -21.74 16.08
C VAL A 90 3.23 -23.04 16.85
N GLY A 91 3.79 -23.02 18.06
CA GLY A 91 3.82 -24.17 18.96
C GLY A 91 2.53 -24.40 19.73
N GLU A 92 2.40 -25.57 20.36
CA GLU A 92 1.22 -25.95 21.17
C GLU A 92 0.95 -24.99 22.35
N ASP A 93 1.99 -24.39 22.90
CA ASP A 93 1.93 -23.46 24.02
C ASP A 93 1.58 -22.02 23.58
N ASP A 94 1.60 -21.72 22.29
CA ASP A 94 1.26 -20.41 21.75
C ASP A 94 -0.26 -20.28 21.56
N THR A 95 -0.72 -19.07 21.37
CA THR A 95 -2.14 -18.84 21.09
C THR A 95 -2.29 -18.10 19.78
N VAL A 96 -3.09 -18.67 18.87
CA VAL A 96 -3.62 -17.96 17.70
C VAL A 96 -5.08 -17.63 17.99
N ALA A 97 -5.51 -16.43 17.70
CA ALA A 97 -6.88 -15.97 17.90
C ALA A 97 -7.37 -15.13 16.69
N ARG A 98 -8.69 -15.06 16.53
CA ARG A 98 -9.32 -14.17 15.56
C ARG A 98 -10.05 -13.06 16.29
N MET A 99 -9.75 -11.80 15.92
CA MET A 99 -10.36 -10.61 16.56
C MET A 99 -11.69 -10.21 15.94
N GLY A 100 -11.88 -10.54 14.67
CA GLY A 100 -13.04 -10.22 13.84
C GLY A 100 -12.61 -9.91 12.41
N GLY A 101 -13.53 -9.94 11.45
CA GLY A 101 -13.18 -9.66 10.06
C GLY A 101 -12.01 -10.51 9.55
N ASP A 102 -10.97 -9.84 9.09
CA ASP A 102 -9.70 -10.38 8.57
C ASP A 102 -8.52 -10.21 9.56
N GLU A 103 -8.80 -9.85 10.82
CA GLU A 103 -7.81 -9.63 11.87
C GLU A 103 -7.55 -10.89 12.71
N PHE A 104 -6.27 -11.22 12.86
CA PHE A 104 -5.80 -12.30 13.71
C PHE A 104 -4.74 -11.78 14.69
N THR A 105 -4.60 -12.46 15.84
CA THR A 105 -3.54 -12.18 16.79
C THR A 105 -2.85 -13.46 17.22
N LEU A 106 -1.56 -13.34 17.48
CA LEU A 106 -0.76 -14.43 18.00
C LEU A 106 -0.07 -13.99 19.28
N LEU A 107 -0.11 -14.85 20.27
CA LEU A 107 0.60 -14.71 21.53
C LEU A 107 1.64 -15.83 21.59
N LEU A 108 2.91 -15.48 21.47
CA LEU A 108 4.00 -16.44 21.64
C LEU A 108 4.38 -16.49 23.11
N ARG A 109 4.55 -17.69 23.59
CA ARG A 109 4.89 -17.92 25.00
C ARG A 109 6.19 -17.24 25.40
N SER A 110 6.28 -16.88 26.67
CA SER A 110 7.38 -16.13 27.25
C SER A 110 8.75 -16.71 26.96
N SER A 111 9.72 -15.82 26.76
CA SER A 111 11.13 -16.13 26.54
C SER A 111 11.99 -15.54 27.65
N ALA A 112 13.04 -16.26 28.03
CA ALA A 112 13.93 -15.86 29.12
C ALA A 112 14.76 -14.59 28.83
N SER A 113 14.89 -14.19 27.55
CA SER A 113 15.60 -12.97 27.17
C SER A 113 14.90 -12.24 26.03
N ARG A 114 15.14 -10.93 25.92
CA ARG A 114 14.66 -10.09 24.85
C ARG A 114 15.10 -10.61 23.47
N ASP A 115 16.37 -10.99 23.35
CA ASP A 115 16.93 -11.45 22.08
C ASP A 115 16.29 -12.77 21.64
N ALA A 116 16.03 -13.69 22.56
CA ALA A 116 15.31 -14.92 22.27
C ALA A 116 13.87 -14.64 21.82
N ALA A 117 13.19 -13.67 22.45
CA ALA A 117 11.85 -13.23 22.05
C ALA A 117 11.86 -12.60 20.64
N LEU A 118 12.85 -11.76 20.34
CA LEU A 118 13.02 -11.14 19.01
C LEU A 118 13.27 -12.20 17.93
N HIS A 119 14.22 -13.11 18.13
CA HIS A 119 14.52 -14.16 17.16
C HIS A 119 13.30 -15.04 16.91
N ARG A 120 12.55 -15.39 17.96
CA ARG A 120 11.32 -16.16 17.80
C ARG A 120 10.26 -15.40 17.04
N ALA A 121 10.09 -14.11 17.33
CA ALA A 121 9.14 -13.25 16.63
C ALA A 121 9.48 -13.13 15.12
N ILE A 122 10.75 -12.92 14.79
CA ILE A 122 11.22 -12.88 13.39
C ILE A 122 10.91 -14.21 12.70
N HIS A 123 11.33 -15.32 13.30
CA HIS A 123 11.15 -16.66 12.72
C HIS A 123 9.67 -16.98 12.46
N VAL A 124 8.80 -16.74 13.44
CA VAL A 124 7.34 -16.97 13.27
C VAL A 124 6.77 -16.00 12.24
N GLY A 125 7.18 -14.73 12.24
CA GLY A 125 6.75 -13.75 11.24
C GLY A 125 7.10 -14.17 9.81
N GLU A 126 8.33 -14.62 9.57
CA GLU A 126 8.77 -15.13 8.27
C GLU A 126 8.00 -16.38 7.84
N GLN A 127 7.77 -17.32 8.77
CA GLN A 127 6.98 -18.53 8.49
C GLN A 127 5.54 -18.16 8.11
N ILE A 128 4.91 -17.22 8.79
CA ILE A 128 3.55 -16.76 8.48
C ILE A 128 3.51 -16.16 7.08
N LEU A 129 4.40 -15.21 6.77
CA LEU A 129 4.44 -14.58 5.45
C LEU A 129 4.67 -15.60 4.34
N ALA A 130 5.60 -16.52 4.51
CA ALA A 130 5.86 -17.59 3.55
C ALA A 130 4.67 -18.55 3.37
N SER A 131 3.98 -18.89 4.46
CA SER A 131 2.81 -19.77 4.42
C SER A 131 1.61 -19.12 3.74
N LEU A 132 1.35 -17.83 4.02
CA LEU A 132 0.23 -17.09 3.42
C LEU A 132 0.48 -16.71 1.96
N ALA A 133 1.73 -16.54 1.53
CA ALA A 133 2.09 -16.31 0.14
C ALA A 133 1.79 -17.53 -0.79
N GLN A 134 1.56 -18.72 -0.23
CA GLN A 134 1.14 -19.89 -1.01
C GLN A 134 -0.32 -19.74 -1.47
N ALA A 135 -0.61 -20.19 -2.69
CA ALA A 135 -1.94 -20.13 -3.27
C ALA A 135 -3.05 -20.70 -2.36
N PHE A 136 -4.17 -20.04 -2.32
CA PHE A 136 -5.43 -20.53 -1.74
C PHE A 136 -6.32 -21.00 -2.88
N VAL A 137 -6.81 -22.22 -2.82
CA VAL A 137 -7.69 -22.78 -3.85
C VAL A 137 -9.14 -22.59 -3.46
N LEU A 138 -9.83 -21.64 -4.09
CA LEU A 138 -11.25 -21.38 -3.89
C LEU A 138 -12.00 -21.61 -5.20
N GLU A 139 -13.00 -22.49 -5.17
CA GLU A 139 -13.82 -22.84 -6.36
C GLU A 139 -12.99 -23.29 -7.58
N GLY A 140 -11.86 -23.98 -7.33
CA GLY A 140 -10.97 -24.47 -8.38
C GLY A 140 -10.06 -23.40 -9.00
N ARG A 141 -10.01 -22.19 -8.42
CA ARG A 141 -9.11 -21.11 -8.83
C ARG A 141 -8.11 -20.78 -7.71
N GLU A 142 -6.92 -20.38 -8.11
CA GLU A 142 -5.88 -19.96 -7.20
C GLU A 142 -5.97 -18.47 -6.88
N PHE A 143 -5.89 -18.15 -5.59
CA PHE A 143 -5.86 -16.78 -5.07
C PHE A 143 -4.63 -16.61 -4.19
N PHE A 144 -4.03 -15.44 -4.23
CA PHE A 144 -2.87 -15.08 -3.42
C PHE A 144 -3.28 -13.96 -2.46
N VAL A 145 -3.02 -14.20 -1.18
CA VAL A 145 -3.28 -13.23 -0.11
C VAL A 145 -2.01 -13.10 0.72
N THR A 146 -1.66 -11.89 1.03
CA THR A 146 -0.54 -11.57 1.93
C THR A 146 -1.07 -11.05 3.26
N ALA A 147 -0.18 -10.80 4.19
CA ALA A 147 -0.55 -10.23 5.47
C ALA A 147 0.42 -9.12 5.90
N SER A 148 -0.11 -8.14 6.60
CA SER A 148 0.66 -7.13 7.31
C SER A 148 0.67 -7.47 8.80
N ILE A 149 1.85 -7.52 9.43
CA ILE A 149 2.01 -7.98 10.81
C ILE A 149 2.69 -6.91 11.66
N GLY A 150 2.07 -6.55 12.76
CA GLY A 150 2.68 -5.72 13.79
C GLY A 150 3.11 -6.54 15.01
N ILE A 151 4.30 -6.29 15.52
CA ILE A 151 4.91 -7.05 16.60
C ILE A 151 5.22 -6.13 17.78
N ALA A 152 4.76 -6.47 18.96
CA ALA A 152 5.07 -5.78 20.21
C ALA A 152 5.60 -6.77 21.26
N LEU A 153 6.55 -6.30 22.06
CA LEU A 153 7.27 -7.09 23.07
C LEU A 153 6.89 -6.61 24.48
N GLY A 154 6.16 -7.42 25.22
CA GLY A 154 5.93 -7.15 26.64
C GLY A 154 7.12 -7.59 27.51
N PRO A 155 7.45 -6.83 28.58
CA PRO A 155 6.76 -5.63 29.07
C PRO A 155 7.24 -4.30 28.45
N GLN A 156 8.27 -4.28 27.62
CA GLN A 156 8.88 -3.05 27.07
C GLN A 156 7.88 -2.18 26.30
N ASP A 157 7.10 -2.79 25.42
CA ASP A 157 6.16 -2.11 24.55
C ASP A 157 4.75 -2.02 25.17
N GLY A 158 4.61 -2.45 26.42
CA GLY A 158 3.39 -2.39 27.21
C GLY A 158 3.32 -3.52 28.22
N ASN A 159 2.90 -3.19 29.45
CA ASN A 159 2.71 -4.12 30.56
C ASN A 159 1.21 -4.47 30.79
N GLU A 160 0.33 -3.76 30.10
CA GLU A 160 -1.11 -4.01 30.13
C GLU A 160 -1.59 -4.56 28.77
N PRO A 161 -2.54 -5.53 28.74
CA PRO A 161 -3.04 -6.12 27.50
C PRO A 161 -3.50 -5.08 26.47
N SER A 162 -4.26 -4.08 26.92
CA SER A 162 -4.79 -3.01 26.07
C SER A 162 -3.69 -2.18 25.39
N GLN A 163 -2.63 -1.87 26.13
CA GLN A 163 -1.50 -1.10 25.62
C GLN A 163 -0.67 -1.92 24.63
N LEU A 164 -0.37 -3.18 24.98
CA LEU A 164 0.42 -4.05 24.11
C LEU A 164 -0.32 -4.35 22.80
N MET A 165 -1.63 -4.59 22.85
CA MET A 165 -2.48 -4.77 21.67
C MET A 165 -2.50 -3.52 20.79
N LYS A 166 -2.68 -2.33 21.38
CA LYS A 166 -2.67 -1.07 20.65
C LYS A 166 -1.33 -0.85 19.94
N ASN A 167 -0.23 -1.17 20.61
CA ASN A 167 1.12 -0.95 20.06
C ASN A 167 1.44 -1.96 18.94
N ALA A 168 0.99 -3.21 19.05
CA ALA A 168 1.08 -4.19 17.97
C ALA A 168 0.22 -3.78 16.76
N ASP A 169 -1.00 -3.29 16.98
CA ASP A 169 -1.88 -2.77 15.93
C ASP A 169 -1.25 -1.58 15.20
N THR A 170 -0.68 -0.61 15.95
CA THR A 170 0.08 0.50 15.37
C THR A 170 1.23 0.00 14.48
N ALA A 171 1.99 -0.99 14.91
CA ALA A 171 3.06 -1.56 14.12
C ALA A 171 2.56 -2.29 12.87
N MET A 172 1.42 -2.97 12.95
CA MET A 172 0.76 -3.60 11.80
C MET A 172 0.34 -2.55 10.76
N TYR A 173 -0.21 -1.43 11.22
CA TYR A 173 -0.56 -0.34 10.31
C TYR A 173 0.68 0.19 9.57
N HIS A 174 1.82 0.36 10.25
CA HIS A 174 3.09 0.71 9.60
C HIS A 174 3.58 -0.37 8.61
N ALA A 175 3.31 -1.65 8.87
CA ALA A 175 3.60 -2.71 7.89
C ALA A 175 2.77 -2.52 6.61
N LYS A 176 1.50 -2.12 6.72
CA LYS A 176 0.64 -1.78 5.57
C LYS A 176 1.19 -0.61 4.76
N GLU A 177 1.66 0.45 5.45
CA GLU A 177 2.25 1.64 4.82
C GLU A 177 3.56 1.34 4.09
N ARG A 178 4.37 0.42 4.61
CA ARG A 178 5.66 0.01 4.03
C ARG A 178 5.53 -1.04 2.91
N GLY A 179 4.41 -1.05 2.22
CA GLY A 179 4.21 -1.88 1.03
C GLY A 179 3.50 -3.20 1.28
N LYS A 180 2.95 -3.44 2.49
CA LYS A 180 2.25 -4.68 2.85
C LYS A 180 3.17 -5.90 2.79
N ASN A 181 2.64 -7.11 3.03
CA ASN A 181 3.41 -8.37 2.97
C ASN A 181 4.74 -8.31 3.74
N ASN A 182 4.73 -7.71 4.91
CA ASN A 182 5.89 -7.61 5.80
C ASN A 182 5.46 -7.58 7.26
N PHE A 183 6.43 -7.64 8.17
CA PHE A 183 6.20 -7.38 9.57
C PHE A 183 7.01 -6.18 10.07
N GLN A 184 6.48 -5.47 11.05
CA GLN A 184 7.14 -4.34 11.71
C GLN A 184 7.12 -4.53 13.22
N PHE A 185 8.24 -4.24 13.87
CA PHE A 185 8.28 -4.13 15.33
C PHE A 185 7.81 -2.77 15.77
N TYR A 186 7.03 -2.73 16.85
CA TYR A 186 6.61 -1.48 17.45
C TYR A 186 7.79 -0.60 17.85
N GLN A 187 7.68 0.68 17.58
CA GLN A 187 8.58 1.73 18.05
C GLN A 187 7.73 2.90 18.56
N ALA A 188 8.12 3.50 19.69
CA ALA A 188 7.32 4.59 20.29
C ALA A 188 7.10 5.78 19.33
N ALA A 189 8.01 6.02 18.40
CA ALA A 189 7.87 7.02 17.35
C ALA A 189 6.68 6.76 16.41
N MET A 190 6.23 5.52 16.26
CA MET A 190 5.09 5.15 15.40
C MET A 190 3.77 5.74 15.91
N ASN A 191 3.59 5.87 17.22
CA ASN A 191 2.40 6.52 17.78
C ASN A 191 2.32 8.00 17.40
N ALA A 192 3.46 8.69 17.34
CA ALA A 192 3.51 10.08 16.88
C ALA A 192 3.14 10.18 15.39
N SER A 193 3.67 9.29 14.56
CA SER A 193 3.33 9.24 13.13
C SER A 193 1.84 8.94 12.88
N ALA A 194 1.24 8.03 13.65
CA ALA A 194 -0.18 7.72 13.53
C ALA A 194 -1.09 8.92 13.89
N LEU A 195 -0.73 9.68 14.95
CA LEU A 195 -1.47 10.89 15.32
C LEU A 195 -1.31 11.97 14.25
N GLU A 196 -0.07 12.18 13.80
CA GLU A 196 0.24 13.15 12.74
C GLU A 196 -0.55 12.86 11.46
N ARG A 197 -0.70 11.60 11.11
CA ARG A 197 -1.49 11.17 9.96
C ARG A 197 -2.97 11.47 10.11
N LEU A 198 -3.56 11.20 11.29
CA LEU A 198 -4.97 11.53 11.57
C LEU A 198 -5.23 13.03 11.44
N GLU A 199 -4.28 13.87 11.88
CA GLU A 199 -4.36 15.32 11.69
C GLU A 199 -4.29 15.68 10.21
N LEU A 200 -3.33 15.09 9.45
CA LEU A 200 -3.22 15.29 7.99
C LEU A 200 -4.50 14.89 7.24
N GLU A 201 -5.15 13.79 7.63
CA GLU A 201 -6.43 13.37 7.04
C GLU A 201 -7.53 14.42 7.24
N GLY A 202 -7.59 15.01 8.43
CA GLY A 202 -8.52 16.08 8.75
C GLY A 202 -8.27 17.33 7.89
N ASP A 203 -7.02 17.74 7.80
CA ASP A 203 -6.59 18.95 7.10
C ASP A 203 -6.74 18.81 5.57
N LEU A 204 -6.42 17.63 4.99
CA LEU A 204 -6.52 17.37 3.55
C LEU A 204 -7.95 17.48 2.99
N ARG A 205 -8.97 17.20 3.81
CA ARG A 205 -10.38 17.34 3.40
C ARG A 205 -10.74 18.77 2.99
N HIS A 206 -10.05 19.74 3.54
CA HIS A 206 -10.33 21.18 3.32
C HIS A 206 -9.25 21.85 2.45
N ALA A 207 -8.08 21.23 2.29
CA ALA A 207 -6.92 21.82 1.62
C ALA A 207 -7.21 22.29 0.18
N LEU A 208 -8.04 21.54 -0.57
CA LEU A 208 -8.42 21.90 -1.94
C LEU A 208 -9.32 23.15 -1.96
N GLU A 209 -10.31 23.20 -1.08
CA GLU A 209 -11.25 24.33 -0.99
C GLU A 209 -10.57 25.61 -0.50
N GLN A 210 -9.57 25.47 0.37
CA GLN A 210 -8.80 26.57 0.93
C GLN A 210 -7.65 27.06 0.03
N GLY A 211 -7.42 26.37 -1.11
CA GLY A 211 -6.38 26.73 -2.07
C GLY A 211 -4.96 26.54 -1.54
N GLU A 212 -4.75 25.53 -0.72
CA GLU A 212 -3.47 25.23 -0.08
C GLU A 212 -2.52 24.42 -0.98
N PHE A 213 -3.03 23.85 -2.08
CA PHE A 213 -2.19 23.17 -3.06
C PHE A 213 -1.54 24.15 -4.04
N LEU A 214 -0.31 23.83 -4.42
CA LEU A 214 0.44 24.57 -5.44
C LEU A 214 1.28 23.60 -6.28
N LEU A 215 1.70 24.04 -7.46
CA LEU A 215 2.57 23.26 -8.34
C LEU A 215 3.97 23.88 -8.36
N HIS A 216 4.98 23.02 -8.13
CA HIS A 216 6.35 23.30 -8.51
C HIS A 216 6.63 22.71 -9.87
N TYR A 217 7.46 23.35 -10.67
CA TYR A 217 7.78 22.92 -12.01
C TYR A 217 9.27 22.58 -12.11
N GLN A 218 9.57 21.30 -12.31
CA GLN A 218 10.94 20.84 -12.49
C GLN A 218 11.30 20.79 -13.97
N PRO A 219 12.35 21.51 -14.42
CA PRO A 219 12.70 21.56 -15.82
C PRO A 219 13.38 20.26 -16.28
N GLN A 220 12.99 19.81 -17.47
CA GLN A 220 13.60 18.68 -18.17
C GLN A 220 14.46 19.20 -19.33
N PHE A 221 15.68 18.67 -19.45
CA PHE A 221 16.63 19.12 -20.46
C PHE A 221 17.01 17.99 -21.45
N SER A 222 17.42 18.38 -22.67
CA SER A 222 18.04 17.43 -23.61
C SER A 222 19.33 16.85 -23.03
N GLY A 223 19.74 15.64 -23.47
CA GLY A 223 20.90 14.92 -22.95
C GLY A 223 22.23 15.67 -22.99
N ASN A 224 22.32 16.81 -23.71
CA ASN A 224 23.47 17.73 -23.67
C ASN A 224 23.26 18.93 -22.70
N GLY A 225 22.15 18.95 -21.93
CA GLY A 225 21.81 19.99 -20.96
C GLY A 225 21.48 21.38 -21.55
N LYS A 226 21.42 21.54 -22.90
CA LYS A 226 21.35 22.85 -23.52
C LYS A 226 19.97 23.32 -23.92
N ARG A 227 19.00 22.43 -24.01
CA ARG A 227 17.64 22.76 -24.47
C ARG A 227 16.59 22.23 -23.51
N LEU A 228 15.72 23.12 -23.08
CA LEU A 228 14.50 22.72 -22.32
C LEU A 228 13.60 21.87 -23.22
N THR A 229 13.27 20.68 -22.79
CA THR A 229 12.39 19.72 -23.49
C THR A 229 10.98 19.68 -22.89
N GLY A 230 10.82 20.06 -21.63
CA GLY A 230 9.58 20.13 -20.91
C GLY A 230 9.76 20.56 -19.47
N VAL A 231 8.69 20.55 -18.72
CA VAL A 231 8.69 20.70 -17.27
C VAL A 231 7.75 19.68 -16.66
N GLU A 232 8.10 19.14 -15.50
CA GLU A 232 7.24 18.28 -14.73
C GLU A 232 6.52 19.09 -13.65
N ALA A 233 5.19 18.97 -13.58
CA ALA A 233 4.36 19.63 -12.58
C ALA A 233 4.26 18.74 -11.34
N LEU A 234 4.89 19.16 -10.27
CA LEU A 234 5.00 18.44 -9.03
C LEU A 234 4.09 19.07 -7.97
N LEU A 235 3.10 18.32 -7.50
CA LEU A 235 2.18 18.76 -6.46
C LEU A 235 2.92 19.06 -5.15
N ARG A 236 2.56 20.17 -4.52
CA ARG A 236 3.04 20.58 -3.19
C ARG A 236 1.85 21.03 -2.36
N TRP A 237 1.92 20.83 -1.06
CA TRP A 237 0.91 21.28 -0.12
C TRP A 237 1.50 22.32 0.81
N GLN A 238 1.04 23.57 0.68
CA GLN A 238 1.40 24.67 1.56
C GLN A 238 0.45 24.69 2.75
N HIS A 239 0.78 23.89 3.77
CA HIS A 239 -0.02 23.75 4.97
C HIS A 239 0.08 25.02 5.84
N PRO A 240 -1.04 25.53 6.41
CA PRO A 240 -1.04 26.79 7.18
C PRO A 240 -0.08 26.83 8.36
N THR A 241 0.09 25.71 9.07
CA THR A 241 0.90 25.62 10.29
C THR A 241 2.18 24.80 10.12
N ARG A 242 2.21 23.84 9.19
CA ARG A 242 3.35 22.92 8.96
C ARG A 242 4.30 23.42 7.87
N GLY A 243 3.92 24.49 7.14
CA GLY A 243 4.66 24.96 5.98
C GLY A 243 4.53 24.02 4.78
N LEU A 244 5.58 23.84 4.00
CA LEU A 244 5.56 22.99 2.80
C LEU A 244 5.66 21.51 3.18
N VAL A 245 4.57 20.77 2.99
CA VAL A 245 4.48 19.33 3.25
C VAL A 245 4.92 18.55 1.99
N ALA A 246 5.75 17.52 2.19
CA ALA A 246 6.27 16.70 1.09
C ALA A 246 5.19 15.78 0.51
N PRO A 247 5.21 15.52 -0.83
CA PRO A 247 4.23 14.65 -1.50
C PRO A 247 4.10 13.26 -0.88
N ASP A 248 5.21 12.64 -0.51
CA ASP A 248 5.26 11.31 0.07
C ASP A 248 4.47 11.20 1.39
N ALA A 249 4.30 12.31 2.10
CA ALA A 249 3.55 12.34 3.34
C ALA A 249 2.02 12.42 3.12
N PHE A 250 1.55 13.05 2.05
CA PHE A 250 0.11 13.33 1.89
C PHE A 250 -0.55 12.65 0.67
N ILE A 251 0.18 12.30 -0.39
CA ILE A 251 -0.40 11.63 -1.57
C ILE A 251 -1.03 10.28 -1.19
N PRO A 252 -0.37 9.40 -0.39
CA PRO A 252 -1.00 8.15 0.04
C PRO A 252 -2.30 8.37 0.82
N VAL A 253 -2.35 9.44 1.64
CA VAL A 253 -3.54 9.81 2.40
C VAL A 253 -4.67 10.28 1.47
N LEU A 254 -4.35 11.09 0.44
CA LEU A 254 -5.33 11.49 -0.59
C LEU A 254 -5.92 10.28 -1.33
N GLU A 255 -5.11 9.26 -1.61
CA GLU A 255 -5.55 8.03 -2.25
C GLU A 255 -6.52 7.24 -1.37
N GLU A 256 -6.22 7.10 -0.08
CA GLU A 256 -7.09 6.40 0.87
C GLU A 256 -8.41 7.12 1.10
N LEU A 257 -8.37 8.44 1.23
CA LEU A 257 -9.57 9.28 1.36
C LEU A 257 -10.39 9.36 0.06
N GLY A 258 -9.86 8.89 -1.08
CA GLY A 258 -10.50 9.01 -2.38
C GLY A 258 -10.47 10.43 -2.98
N LEU A 259 -9.72 11.34 -2.38
CA LEU A 259 -9.59 12.74 -2.82
C LEU A 259 -8.61 12.89 -3.98
N VAL A 260 -7.80 11.88 -4.27
CA VAL A 260 -6.75 11.92 -5.31
C VAL A 260 -7.31 12.26 -6.70
N VAL A 261 -8.55 11.86 -7.01
CA VAL A 261 -9.19 12.20 -8.30
C VAL A 261 -9.48 13.69 -8.40
N GLN A 262 -10.06 14.29 -7.35
CA GLN A 262 -10.40 15.72 -7.32
C GLN A 262 -9.14 16.59 -7.33
N VAL A 263 -8.14 16.23 -6.52
CA VAL A 263 -6.85 16.95 -6.49
C VAL A 263 -6.11 16.78 -7.81
N GLY A 264 -6.13 15.61 -8.42
CA GLY A 264 -5.49 15.37 -9.71
C GLY A 264 -6.17 16.12 -10.86
N ASP A 265 -7.49 16.27 -10.86
CA ASP A 265 -8.19 17.12 -11.81
C ASP A 265 -7.79 18.59 -11.64
N TRP A 266 -7.63 19.06 -10.41
CA TRP A 266 -7.10 20.40 -10.11
C TRP A 266 -5.65 20.55 -10.62
N VAL A 267 -4.79 19.55 -10.41
CA VAL A 267 -3.39 19.54 -10.91
C VAL A 267 -3.36 19.67 -12.42
N LEU A 268 -4.14 18.87 -13.14
CA LEU A 268 -4.26 18.94 -14.61
C LEU A 268 -4.72 20.31 -15.07
N ALA A 269 -5.77 20.87 -14.46
CA ALA A 269 -6.31 22.18 -14.81
C ALA A 269 -5.28 23.30 -14.54
N GLU A 270 -4.60 23.26 -13.40
CA GLU A 270 -3.60 24.27 -13.02
C GLU A 270 -2.34 24.22 -13.88
N ALA A 271 -1.85 23.00 -14.20
CA ALA A 271 -0.72 22.82 -15.12
C ALA A 271 -1.04 23.36 -16.52
N CYS A 272 -2.22 23.06 -17.05
CA CYS A 272 -2.68 23.58 -18.33
C CYS A 272 -2.88 25.10 -18.31
N ARG A 273 -3.42 25.66 -17.22
CA ARG A 273 -3.55 27.11 -17.00
C ARG A 273 -2.19 27.80 -17.01
N GLN A 274 -1.21 27.24 -16.33
CA GLN A 274 0.15 27.76 -16.27
C GLN A 274 0.84 27.70 -17.64
N MET A 275 0.65 26.64 -18.40
CA MET A 275 1.12 26.53 -19.80
C MET A 275 0.53 27.63 -20.68
N SER A 276 -0.77 27.91 -20.55
CA SER A 276 -1.44 28.99 -21.27
C SER A 276 -0.81 30.34 -20.95
N ILE A 277 -0.47 30.62 -19.67
CA ILE A 277 0.22 31.83 -19.24
C ILE A 277 1.60 31.93 -19.87
N TRP A 278 2.40 30.84 -19.85
CA TRP A 278 3.72 30.83 -20.47
C TRP A 278 3.65 31.11 -21.98
N HIS A 279 2.71 30.49 -22.68
CA HIS A 279 2.49 30.73 -24.10
C HIS A 279 2.12 32.21 -24.39
N HIS A 280 1.20 32.75 -23.57
CA HIS A 280 0.79 34.17 -23.70
C HIS A 280 1.99 35.14 -23.52
N ASN A 281 2.84 34.84 -22.52
CA ASN A 281 4.02 35.62 -22.19
C ASN A 281 5.24 35.30 -23.09
N LYS A 282 5.06 34.47 -24.13
CA LYS A 282 6.11 34.03 -25.06
C LYS A 282 7.28 33.30 -24.39
N ILE A 283 7.04 32.70 -23.23
CA ILE A 283 7.99 31.81 -22.55
C ILE A 283 7.88 30.44 -23.24
N ARG A 284 8.98 29.98 -23.82
CA ARG A 284 9.01 28.73 -24.61
C ARG A 284 9.17 27.53 -23.68
N VAL A 285 8.06 26.97 -23.17
CA VAL A 285 8.01 25.67 -22.53
C VAL A 285 7.35 24.69 -23.51
N PRO A 286 8.05 23.66 -24.00
CA PRO A 286 7.49 22.76 -25.02
C PRO A 286 6.32 21.93 -24.56
N LYS A 287 6.39 21.37 -23.33
CA LYS A 287 5.33 20.55 -22.73
C LYS A 287 5.38 20.61 -21.20
N VAL A 288 4.26 20.29 -20.56
CA VAL A 288 4.16 20.04 -19.14
C VAL A 288 3.73 18.60 -18.90
N SER A 289 4.47 17.90 -18.05
CA SER A 289 4.15 16.53 -17.63
C SER A 289 3.39 16.56 -16.29
N VAL A 290 2.41 15.68 -16.16
CA VAL A 290 1.57 15.54 -14.96
C VAL A 290 1.45 14.06 -14.60
N ASN A 291 1.75 13.72 -13.36
CA ASN A 291 1.60 12.38 -12.81
C ASN A 291 0.11 12.02 -12.63
N LEU A 292 -0.27 10.82 -13.04
CA LEU A 292 -1.63 10.30 -12.94
C LEU A 292 -1.69 9.13 -11.96
N SER A 293 -2.61 9.19 -11.01
CA SER A 293 -2.84 8.09 -10.07
C SER A 293 -3.60 6.93 -10.72
N ALA A 294 -3.45 5.72 -10.15
CA ALA A 294 -4.16 4.53 -10.60
C ALA A 294 -5.69 4.72 -10.60
N ARG A 295 -6.22 5.43 -9.60
CA ARG A 295 -7.66 5.72 -9.49
C ARG A 295 -8.15 6.63 -10.59
N GLN A 296 -7.39 7.68 -10.93
CA GLN A 296 -7.74 8.57 -12.04
C GLN A 296 -7.70 7.83 -13.38
N PHE A 297 -6.66 7.00 -13.59
CA PHE A 297 -6.49 6.23 -14.83
C PHE A 297 -7.61 5.21 -15.05
N SER A 298 -8.12 4.60 -14.00
CA SER A 298 -9.24 3.64 -14.04
C SER A 298 -10.62 4.30 -14.09
N ASP A 299 -10.69 5.64 -14.00
CA ASP A 299 -11.96 6.36 -14.04
C ASP A 299 -12.45 6.52 -15.48
N GLY A 300 -13.64 6.01 -15.77
CA GLY A 300 -14.24 6.04 -17.11
C GLY A 300 -14.43 7.44 -17.72
N ASP A 301 -14.46 8.48 -16.89
CA ASP A 301 -14.65 9.87 -17.34
C ASP A 301 -13.34 10.65 -17.55
N LEU A 302 -12.18 10.02 -17.34
CA LEU A 302 -10.85 10.68 -17.43
C LEU A 302 -10.69 11.42 -18.78
N ARG A 303 -10.96 10.76 -19.90
CA ARG A 303 -10.85 11.36 -21.24
C ARG A 303 -11.68 12.64 -21.36
N GLN A 304 -12.93 12.62 -20.90
CA GLN A 304 -13.85 13.76 -21.00
C GLN A 304 -13.39 14.94 -20.14
N ARG A 305 -12.86 14.65 -18.95
CA ARG A 305 -12.30 15.68 -18.05
C ARG A 305 -11.09 16.36 -18.68
N ILE A 306 -10.15 15.59 -19.21
CA ILE A 306 -8.95 16.13 -19.89
C ILE A 306 -9.35 16.96 -21.13
N GLU A 307 -10.26 16.45 -21.96
CA GLU A 307 -10.74 17.20 -23.13
C GLU A 307 -11.32 18.57 -22.74
N ARG A 308 -12.12 18.63 -21.68
CA ARG A 308 -12.65 19.89 -21.14
C ARG A 308 -11.56 20.82 -20.66
N ILE A 309 -10.57 20.32 -19.90
CA ILE A 309 -9.44 21.11 -19.39
C ILE A 309 -8.62 21.71 -20.56
N LEU A 310 -8.37 20.94 -21.62
CA LEU A 310 -7.66 21.42 -22.79
C LEU A 310 -8.43 22.53 -23.53
N ILE A 311 -9.75 22.38 -23.66
CA ILE A 311 -10.61 23.40 -24.27
C ILE A 311 -10.59 24.70 -23.44
N ASP A 312 -10.77 24.58 -22.13
CA ASP A 312 -10.84 25.73 -21.23
C ASP A 312 -9.49 26.50 -21.17
N SER A 313 -8.39 25.77 -21.14
CA SER A 313 -7.03 26.35 -21.08
C SER A 313 -6.51 26.84 -22.46
N ARG A 314 -7.14 26.41 -23.55
CA ARG A 314 -6.76 26.75 -24.94
C ARG A 314 -5.31 26.39 -25.29
N ILE A 315 -4.78 25.31 -24.74
CA ILE A 315 -3.45 24.81 -25.10
C ILE A 315 -3.59 23.64 -26.10
N PRO A 316 -2.62 23.46 -27.00
CA PRO A 316 -2.56 22.26 -27.82
C PRO A 316 -2.39 21.01 -26.95
N ALA A 317 -3.09 19.93 -27.27
CA ALA A 317 -3.00 18.68 -26.51
C ALA A 317 -1.55 18.13 -26.44
N ALA A 318 -0.77 18.31 -27.49
CA ALA A 318 0.65 17.92 -27.54
C ALA A 318 1.55 18.65 -26.51
N CYS A 319 1.04 19.71 -25.86
CA CYS A 319 1.75 20.39 -24.77
C CYS A 319 1.50 19.75 -23.39
N LEU A 320 0.57 18.80 -23.28
CA LEU A 320 0.31 18.04 -22.06
C LEU A 320 0.83 16.61 -22.21
N GLU A 321 1.67 16.19 -21.27
CA GLU A 321 2.15 14.82 -21.13
C GLU A 321 1.58 14.23 -19.85
N LEU A 322 1.10 12.98 -19.93
CA LEU A 322 0.62 12.23 -18.78
C LEU A 322 1.64 11.18 -18.41
N GLU A 323 2.06 11.15 -17.15
CA GLU A 323 3.00 10.19 -16.60
C GLU A 323 2.26 9.13 -15.79
N LEU A 324 2.56 7.86 -16.07
CA LEU A 324 1.91 6.68 -15.46
C LEU A 324 3.00 5.73 -15.01
N THR A 325 2.91 5.23 -13.80
CA THR A 325 3.84 4.18 -13.36
C THR A 325 3.56 2.87 -14.10
N GLU A 326 4.59 2.07 -14.28
CA GLU A 326 4.51 0.74 -14.88
C GLU A 326 3.42 -0.13 -14.24
N SER A 327 3.34 -0.10 -12.91
CA SER A 327 2.40 -0.89 -12.13
C SER A 327 0.93 -0.59 -12.46
N ILE A 328 0.58 0.64 -12.81
CA ILE A 328 -0.77 1.04 -13.19
C ILE A 328 -1.19 0.33 -14.49
N LEU A 329 -0.30 0.29 -15.47
CA LEU A 329 -0.57 -0.31 -16.78
C LEU A 329 -0.70 -1.84 -16.73
N MET A 330 -0.07 -2.48 -15.75
CA MET A 330 -0.06 -3.94 -15.62
C MET A 330 -1.25 -4.50 -14.81
N GLN A 331 -2.06 -3.67 -14.18
CA GLN A 331 -3.24 -4.13 -13.42
C GLN A 331 -4.32 -4.75 -14.32
N ASP A 332 -4.64 -4.07 -15.42
CA ASP A 332 -5.56 -4.56 -16.48
C ASP A 332 -5.08 -4.05 -17.84
N VAL A 333 -4.31 -4.88 -18.50
CA VAL A 333 -3.67 -4.55 -19.79
C VAL A 333 -4.68 -4.20 -20.88
N GLY A 334 -5.85 -4.87 -20.89
CA GLY A 334 -6.89 -4.62 -21.88
C GLY A 334 -7.54 -3.24 -21.71
N ALA A 335 -7.95 -2.93 -20.49
CA ALA A 335 -8.51 -1.61 -20.16
C ALA A 335 -7.47 -0.50 -20.32
N ALA A 336 -6.22 -0.75 -19.91
CA ALA A 336 -5.12 0.20 -20.08
C ALA A 336 -4.89 0.56 -21.54
N LEU A 337 -4.82 -0.42 -22.44
CA LEU A 337 -4.64 -0.19 -23.88
C LEU A 337 -5.75 0.68 -24.45
N GLN A 338 -7.02 0.42 -24.08
CA GLN A 338 -8.14 1.22 -24.53
C GLN A 338 -8.04 2.66 -24.04
N THR A 339 -7.82 2.87 -22.74
CA THR A 339 -7.69 4.21 -22.15
C THR A 339 -6.53 5.00 -22.77
N LEU A 340 -5.35 4.39 -22.92
CA LEU A 340 -4.20 5.02 -23.56
C LEU A 340 -4.49 5.40 -25.01
N THR A 341 -5.16 4.53 -25.78
CA THR A 341 -5.56 4.80 -27.16
C THR A 341 -6.51 6.00 -27.22
N ASP A 342 -7.48 6.07 -26.32
CA ASP A 342 -8.42 7.19 -26.27
C ASP A 342 -7.74 8.51 -25.92
N LEU A 343 -6.77 8.50 -25.02
CA LEU A 343 -5.96 9.67 -24.66
C LEU A 343 -5.03 10.09 -25.83
N LYS A 344 -4.42 9.14 -26.52
CA LYS A 344 -3.62 9.43 -27.73
C LYS A 344 -4.45 10.04 -28.85
N ASN A 345 -5.70 9.63 -29.01
CA ASN A 345 -6.62 10.22 -30.00
C ASN A 345 -6.96 11.69 -29.71
N LEU A 346 -6.80 12.18 -28.46
CA LEU A 346 -6.83 13.60 -28.13
C LEU A 346 -5.57 14.35 -28.55
N GLY A 347 -4.48 13.64 -28.88
CA GLY A 347 -3.18 14.22 -29.23
C GLY A 347 -2.23 14.43 -28.07
N LEU A 348 -2.47 13.78 -26.91
CA LEU A 348 -1.60 13.85 -25.73
C LEU A 348 -0.28 13.09 -25.93
N CYS A 349 0.75 13.50 -25.20
CA CYS A 349 1.93 12.68 -24.94
C CYS A 349 1.69 11.75 -23.75
N ILE A 350 2.22 10.53 -23.84
CA ILE A 350 2.14 9.54 -22.75
C ILE A 350 3.55 9.10 -22.36
N ALA A 351 3.86 9.16 -21.06
CA ALA A 351 5.12 8.68 -20.50
C ALA A 351 4.88 7.53 -19.52
N ILE A 352 5.78 6.55 -19.52
CA ILE A 352 5.89 5.57 -18.45
C ILE A 352 6.93 6.06 -17.45
N ASP A 353 6.54 6.12 -16.19
CA ASP A 353 7.39 6.51 -15.08
C ASP A 353 7.87 5.32 -14.24
N ASP A 354 8.96 5.50 -13.47
CA ASP A 354 9.59 4.50 -12.60
C ASP A 354 9.94 3.19 -13.33
N PHE A 355 10.32 3.26 -14.61
CA PHE A 355 10.54 2.07 -15.42
C PHE A 355 11.74 1.25 -14.93
N GLY A 356 11.50 -0.06 -14.75
CA GLY A 356 12.49 -1.04 -14.32
C GLY A 356 12.40 -1.45 -12.85
N THR A 357 11.53 -0.81 -12.05
CA THR A 357 11.28 -1.18 -10.65
C THR A 357 10.21 -2.25 -10.51
N GLY A 358 9.48 -2.58 -11.60
CA GLY A 358 8.38 -3.54 -11.65
C GLY A 358 8.67 -4.76 -12.55
N TYR A 359 7.65 -5.60 -12.72
CA TYR A 359 7.69 -6.78 -13.61
C TYR A 359 7.16 -6.42 -15.01
N SER A 360 7.96 -5.76 -15.83
CA SER A 360 7.57 -5.46 -17.21
C SER A 360 7.57 -6.70 -18.09
N SER A 361 6.41 -7.01 -18.68
CA SER A 361 6.40 -7.86 -19.87
C SER A 361 6.65 -6.98 -21.11
N LEU A 362 7.84 -7.10 -21.71
CA LEU A 362 8.20 -6.41 -22.96
C LEU A 362 7.16 -6.57 -24.08
N ASN A 363 6.40 -7.67 -24.03
CA ASN A 363 5.34 -7.95 -25.01
C ASN A 363 4.17 -6.96 -24.90
N TYR A 364 3.85 -6.49 -23.69
CA TYR A 364 2.79 -5.49 -23.50
C TYR A 364 3.28 -4.07 -23.77
N LEU A 365 4.51 -3.76 -23.39
CA LEU A 365 5.11 -2.45 -23.65
C LEU A 365 5.07 -2.09 -25.17
N LYS A 366 5.30 -3.08 -26.04
CA LYS A 366 5.22 -2.92 -27.49
C LYS A 366 3.80 -2.55 -28.00
N GLN A 367 2.76 -2.92 -27.25
CA GLN A 367 1.36 -2.70 -27.67
C GLN A 367 0.83 -1.35 -27.20
N PHE A 368 1.41 -0.78 -26.15
CA PHE A 368 0.96 0.49 -25.62
C PHE A 368 1.46 1.67 -26.48
N PRO A 369 0.60 2.65 -26.76
CA PRO A 369 0.96 3.84 -27.54
C PRO A 369 1.72 4.88 -26.69
N ILE A 370 2.94 4.53 -26.26
CA ILE A 370 3.79 5.31 -25.37
C ILE A 370 4.79 6.14 -26.19
N ASP A 371 5.03 7.39 -25.79
CA ASP A 371 5.98 8.30 -26.42
C ASP A 371 7.31 8.41 -25.66
N VAL A 372 7.25 8.31 -24.32
CA VAL A 372 8.40 8.57 -23.44
C VAL A 372 8.53 7.47 -22.40
N LEU A 373 9.76 7.09 -22.10
CA LEU A 373 10.11 6.20 -21.03
C LEU A 373 11.04 6.92 -20.06
N LYS A 374 10.66 7.03 -18.78
CA LYS A 374 11.46 7.62 -17.71
C LYS A 374 12.19 6.51 -16.97
N ILE A 375 13.50 6.61 -16.88
CA ILE A 375 14.36 5.67 -16.15
C ILE A 375 14.41 6.13 -14.72
N ASP A 376 13.98 5.23 -13.81
CA ASP A 376 13.98 5.49 -12.37
C ASP A 376 15.38 5.88 -11.85
N ARG A 377 15.37 6.77 -10.88
CA ARG A 377 16.58 7.29 -10.24
C ARG A 377 17.50 6.20 -9.72
N SER A 378 16.97 5.07 -9.22
CA SER A 378 17.78 3.98 -8.67
C SER A 378 18.79 3.39 -9.66
N PHE A 379 18.54 3.49 -10.97
CA PHE A 379 19.45 3.04 -12.02
C PHE A 379 20.45 4.12 -12.47
N VAL A 380 20.32 5.34 -11.97
CA VAL A 380 21.12 6.51 -12.38
C VAL A 380 22.02 7.01 -11.26
N ASP A 381 21.57 6.93 -10.00
CA ASP A 381 22.23 7.51 -8.81
C ASP A 381 23.65 6.94 -8.54
N GLY A 382 23.94 5.71 -9.01
CA GLY A 382 25.25 5.04 -8.90
C GLY A 382 26.24 5.37 -10.03
N LEU A 383 25.83 6.12 -11.05
CA LEU A 383 26.67 6.39 -12.21
C LEU A 383 27.67 7.54 -11.95
N PRO A 384 28.91 7.49 -12.49
CA PRO A 384 29.45 6.50 -13.45
C PRO A 384 30.12 5.28 -12.80
N GLN A 385 30.10 5.11 -11.50
CA GLN A 385 30.90 4.11 -10.76
C GLN A 385 30.22 2.73 -10.67
N GLY A 386 28.89 2.64 -10.79
CA GLY A 386 28.11 1.41 -10.77
C GLY A 386 28.07 0.73 -12.16
N GLU A 387 28.94 -0.26 -12.42
CA GLU A 387 28.95 -0.97 -13.70
C GLU A 387 27.62 -1.67 -14.03
N GLN A 388 26.96 -2.26 -13.03
CA GLN A 388 25.70 -2.99 -13.20
C GLN A 388 24.53 -2.07 -13.58
N ASP A 389 24.36 -0.96 -12.84
CA ASP A 389 23.27 0.01 -13.08
C ASP A 389 23.44 0.68 -14.45
N GLY A 390 24.68 0.99 -14.83
CA GLY A 390 24.99 1.51 -16.16
C GLY A 390 24.73 0.53 -17.31
N GLN A 391 24.81 -0.78 -17.07
CA GLN A 391 24.43 -1.79 -18.09
C GLN A 391 22.91 -1.87 -18.23
N ILE A 392 22.17 -1.82 -17.12
CA ILE A 392 20.70 -1.81 -17.11
C ILE A 392 20.18 -0.55 -17.79
N ALA A 393 20.66 0.64 -17.42
CA ALA A 393 20.26 1.90 -18.05
C ALA A 393 20.50 1.88 -19.57
N ARG A 394 21.68 1.40 -20.04
CA ARG A 394 21.95 1.26 -21.46
C ARG A 394 21.01 0.28 -22.17
N ALA A 395 20.65 -0.83 -21.53
CA ALA A 395 19.71 -1.78 -22.09
C ALA A 395 18.30 -1.17 -22.22
N ILE A 396 17.85 -0.43 -21.21
CA ILE A 396 16.57 0.29 -21.23
C ILE A 396 16.56 1.34 -22.37
N ILE A 397 17.61 2.13 -22.52
CA ILE A 397 17.74 3.13 -23.60
C ILE A 397 17.66 2.46 -24.98
N ALA A 398 18.42 1.38 -25.19
CA ALA A 398 18.43 0.67 -26.47
C ALA A 398 17.05 0.08 -26.81
N MET A 399 16.37 -0.47 -25.81
CA MET A 399 15.00 -1.00 -25.93
C MET A 399 14.01 0.12 -26.30
N ALA A 400 14.00 1.21 -25.54
CA ALA A 400 13.08 2.34 -25.77
C ALA A 400 13.27 2.91 -27.20
N HIS A 401 14.51 3.11 -27.65
CA HIS A 401 14.79 3.56 -29.02
C HIS A 401 14.31 2.57 -30.09
N SER A 402 14.43 1.26 -29.82
CA SER A 402 13.93 0.23 -30.73
C SER A 402 12.40 0.23 -30.85
N LEU A 403 11.71 0.78 -29.86
CA LEU A 403 10.26 0.97 -29.82
C LEU A 403 9.83 2.38 -30.25
N ASN A 404 10.76 3.21 -30.75
CA ASN A 404 10.54 4.61 -31.12
C ASN A 404 10.09 5.51 -29.96
N MET A 405 10.47 5.20 -28.73
CA MET A 405 10.22 6.02 -27.55
C MET A 405 11.40 6.93 -27.26
N SER A 406 11.11 8.14 -26.77
CA SER A 406 12.12 9.02 -26.15
C SER A 406 12.45 8.53 -24.74
N VAL A 407 13.65 8.90 -24.25
CA VAL A 407 14.07 8.50 -22.90
C VAL A 407 14.38 9.72 -22.06
N ILE A 408 13.92 9.73 -20.82
CA ILE A 408 14.27 10.70 -19.76
C ILE A 408 14.96 9.93 -18.65
N ALA A 409 16.11 10.40 -18.16
CA ALA A 409 16.75 9.86 -16.96
C ALA A 409 16.47 10.77 -15.78
N GLU A 410 16.09 10.19 -14.66
CA GLU A 410 15.81 10.90 -13.42
C GLU A 410 17.01 10.88 -12.48
N GLY A 411 17.10 11.89 -11.60
CA GLY A 411 18.15 11.95 -10.59
C GLY A 411 19.55 12.34 -11.09
N VAL A 412 19.64 12.91 -12.30
CA VAL A 412 20.93 13.36 -12.89
C VAL A 412 21.37 14.70 -12.31
#